data_c17f7b61c449a8fbddf27da0bf98ad3c
#
_entry.id   c17f7b61c449a8fbddf27da0bf98ad3c
#
_cell.length_a   1.000
_cell.length_b   1.000
_cell.length_c   1.000
_cell.angle_alpha   90.00
_cell.angle_beta   90.00
_cell.angle_gamma   90.00
#
_symmetry.space_group_name_H-M   'P 1'
#
loop_
_entity.id
_entity.type
_entity.pdbx_description
1 polymer ?
#
loop_
_entity_poly.entity_id
_entity_poly.type
_entity_poly.pdbx_seq_one_letter_code
_entity_poly.pdbx_strand_id
1 'polypeptide(L)'
;MTIRSLSPRAQATAAYLLCLILVPVYVNMFPIWKYLSTVFGDIFFVILPPVILVLFVGGVLWIHFQARQPSQPIDRKSVGLGVLFCFIGLLATDPDFPVKRVHVVEYAIICLIARYAMSHFLHGLPLLFFSACFGALLGVHDEFLQGLHPARTYGLRDMGVNLMGSFGGGLIWHGLHLFSAKKPSTVASIDLYFLGWLLVGVLLLVWPAVYYRGLVVDIWVAVPLLAAPVYYLIYREIFTREISQGILAVTAAAVSLAIYPLLTRLPGIVFY
;
A
#
# COMPACT_ATOMS: atom_id res chain seq x y z
N MET A 1 6.25 26.70 26.51
CA MET A 1 5.90 26.83 25.10
C MET A 1 5.07 25.58 24.72
N THR A 2 3.74 25.67 24.77
CA THR A 2 2.85 24.54 24.48
C THR A 2 2.85 24.33 22.98
N ILE A 3 3.47 23.23 22.51
CA ILE A 3 3.39 22.79 21.14
C ILE A 3 1.90 22.49 20.87
N ARG A 4 1.22 23.36 20.13
CA ARG A 4 -0.16 23.09 19.68
C ARG A 4 -0.13 21.80 18.85
N SER A 5 -0.77 20.75 19.36
CA SER A 5 -0.95 19.51 18.60
C SER A 5 -1.69 19.83 17.30
N LEU A 6 -1.18 19.31 16.18
CA LEU A 6 -1.84 19.42 14.87
C LEU A 6 -3.28 18.88 14.95
N SER A 7 -4.19 19.48 14.19
CA SER A 7 -5.56 18.96 14.07
C SER A 7 -5.55 17.53 13.49
N PRO A 8 -6.53 16.67 13.81
CA PRO A 8 -6.62 15.30 13.23
C PRO A 8 -6.55 15.27 11.71
N ARG A 9 -7.15 16.28 11.04
CA ARG A 9 -7.07 16.41 9.58
C ARG A 9 -5.65 16.71 9.11
N ALA A 10 -4.94 17.60 9.79
CA ALA A 10 -3.56 17.93 9.44
C ALA A 10 -2.63 16.74 9.67
N GLN A 11 -2.85 15.95 10.73
CA GLN A 11 -2.10 14.71 10.98
C GLN A 11 -2.36 13.66 9.90
N ALA A 12 -3.61 13.45 9.51
CA ALA A 12 -3.97 12.55 8.43
C ALA A 12 -3.35 12.99 7.09
N THR A 13 -3.44 14.28 6.76
CA THR A 13 -2.84 14.83 5.54
C THR A 13 -1.33 14.63 5.52
N ALA A 14 -0.63 14.93 6.61
CA ALA A 14 0.81 14.72 6.73
C ALA A 14 1.19 13.24 6.55
N ALA A 15 0.42 12.33 7.10
CA ALA A 15 0.65 10.89 6.95
C ALA A 15 0.42 10.41 5.50
N TYR A 16 -0.62 10.89 4.80
CA TYR A 16 -0.81 10.60 3.37
C TYR A 16 0.34 11.16 2.52
N LEU A 17 0.77 12.39 2.77
CA LEU A 17 1.92 12.97 2.08
C LEU A 17 3.19 12.15 2.32
N LEU A 18 3.40 11.66 3.54
CA LEU A 18 4.52 10.78 3.86
C LEU A 18 4.45 9.49 3.04
N CYS A 19 3.28 8.84 2.94
CA CYS A 19 3.12 7.67 2.08
C CYS A 19 3.49 7.98 0.62
N LEU A 20 3.02 9.11 0.07
CA LEU A 20 3.31 9.51 -1.30
C LEU A 20 4.79 9.84 -1.53
N ILE A 21 5.49 10.37 -0.53
CA ILE A 21 6.93 10.64 -0.59
C ILE A 21 7.74 9.34 -0.51
N LEU A 22 7.30 8.38 0.30
CA LEU A 22 8.02 7.11 0.48
C LEU A 22 8.08 6.29 -0.81
N VAL A 23 7.04 6.32 -1.66
CA VAL A 23 7.05 5.57 -2.93
C VAL A 23 8.22 5.98 -3.83
N PRO A 24 8.40 7.25 -4.25
CA PRO A 24 9.57 7.64 -5.04
C PRO A 24 10.90 7.46 -4.29
N VAL A 25 10.91 7.53 -2.95
CA VAL A 25 12.12 7.20 -2.18
C VAL A 25 12.47 5.72 -2.38
N TYR A 26 11.52 4.80 -2.26
CA TYR A 26 11.76 3.36 -2.45
C TYR A 26 12.21 3.05 -3.88
N VAL A 27 11.58 3.65 -4.90
CA VAL A 27 12.03 3.53 -6.29
C VAL A 27 13.50 3.93 -6.45
N ASN A 28 13.93 5.02 -5.80
CA ASN A 28 15.29 5.56 -5.89
C ASN A 28 16.31 4.92 -4.92
N MET A 29 15.92 3.97 -4.10
CA MET A 29 16.85 3.23 -3.22
C MET A 29 17.74 2.23 -3.98
N PHE A 30 17.43 1.91 -5.24
CA PHE A 30 18.18 0.93 -6.03
C PHE A 30 19.70 1.17 -6.10
N PRO A 31 20.22 2.39 -6.32
CA PRO A 31 21.66 2.65 -6.29
C PRO A 31 22.30 2.33 -4.94
N ILE A 32 21.59 2.61 -3.84
CA ILE A 32 22.05 2.30 -2.49
C ILE A 32 22.12 0.79 -2.29
N TRP A 33 21.08 0.06 -2.69
CA TRP A 33 21.06 -1.40 -2.63
C TRP A 33 22.19 -2.00 -3.47
N LYS A 34 22.43 -1.50 -4.68
CA LYS A 34 23.53 -1.93 -5.54
C LYS A 34 24.90 -1.71 -4.88
N TYR A 35 25.12 -0.55 -4.26
CA TYR A 35 26.34 -0.27 -3.50
C TYR A 35 26.50 -1.25 -2.34
N LEU A 36 25.46 -1.47 -1.54
CA LEU A 36 25.49 -2.40 -0.41
C LEU A 36 25.79 -3.84 -0.87
N SER A 37 25.29 -4.29 -2.04
CA SER A 37 25.62 -5.60 -2.59
C SER A 37 27.11 -5.74 -2.93
N THR A 38 27.74 -4.69 -3.42
CA THR A 38 29.18 -4.74 -3.70
C THR A 38 30.03 -4.82 -2.44
N VAL A 39 29.55 -4.26 -1.33
CA VAL A 39 30.29 -4.26 -0.03
C VAL A 39 30.06 -5.53 0.77
N PHE A 40 28.82 -6.02 0.85
CA PHE A 40 28.42 -7.11 1.76
C PHE A 40 28.12 -8.44 1.05
N GLY A 41 28.12 -8.46 -0.27
CA GLY A 41 27.75 -9.62 -1.07
C GLY A 41 26.25 -9.92 -1.10
N ASP A 42 25.84 -10.87 -1.91
CA ASP A 42 24.41 -11.15 -2.17
C ASP A 42 23.67 -11.78 -0.97
N ILE A 43 24.38 -12.48 -0.10
CA ILE A 43 23.80 -13.09 1.11
C ILE A 43 23.16 -12.03 2.03
N PHE A 44 23.69 -10.81 2.02
CA PHE A 44 23.15 -9.69 2.78
C PHE A 44 21.70 -9.39 2.40
N PHE A 45 21.35 -9.48 1.10
CA PHE A 45 20.01 -9.21 0.61
C PHE A 45 19.01 -10.34 0.84
N VAL A 46 19.51 -11.55 1.11
CA VAL A 46 18.64 -12.65 1.51
C VAL A 46 18.22 -12.50 2.98
N ILE A 47 19.14 -12.05 3.82
CA ILE A 47 18.95 -12.00 5.28
C ILE A 47 18.35 -10.66 5.71
N LEU A 48 18.76 -9.53 5.10
CA LEU A 48 18.40 -8.20 5.55
C LEU A 48 16.88 -7.93 5.58
N PRO A 49 16.09 -8.21 4.54
CA PRO A 49 14.65 -7.92 4.56
C PRO A 49 13.90 -8.65 5.68
N PRO A 50 14.06 -9.97 5.90
CA PRO A 50 13.42 -10.63 7.01
C PRO A 50 13.91 -10.13 8.38
N VAL A 51 15.19 -9.74 8.51
CA VAL A 51 15.72 -9.15 9.76
C VAL A 51 15.05 -7.78 10.01
N ILE A 52 14.97 -6.91 9.00
CA ILE A 52 14.29 -5.62 9.12
C ILE A 52 12.83 -5.83 9.49
N LEU A 53 12.13 -6.80 8.86
CA LEU A 53 10.75 -7.11 9.19
C LEU A 53 10.60 -7.54 10.65
N VAL A 54 11.46 -8.43 11.15
CA VAL A 54 11.44 -8.89 12.54
C VAL A 54 11.72 -7.74 13.51
N LEU A 55 12.71 -6.89 13.22
CA LEU A 55 13.04 -5.73 14.05
C LEU A 55 11.91 -4.70 14.06
N PHE A 56 11.31 -4.46 12.90
CA PHE A 56 10.19 -3.53 12.76
C PHE A 56 8.95 -4.03 13.53
N VAL A 57 8.56 -5.28 13.31
CA VAL A 57 7.44 -5.90 14.04
C VAL A 57 7.74 -5.96 15.54
N GLY A 58 8.97 -6.34 15.92
CA GLY A 58 9.42 -6.35 17.31
C GLY A 58 9.36 -4.95 17.96
N GLY A 59 9.81 -3.92 17.25
CA GLY A 59 9.72 -2.53 17.71
C GLY A 59 8.27 -2.06 17.88
N VAL A 60 7.40 -2.38 16.93
CA VAL A 60 5.97 -2.07 17.03
C VAL A 60 5.31 -2.84 18.17
N LEU A 61 5.64 -4.12 18.35
CA LEU A 61 5.18 -4.90 19.50
C LEU A 61 5.64 -4.29 20.82
N TRP A 62 6.90 -3.90 20.91
CA TRP A 62 7.46 -3.22 22.07
C TRP A 62 6.67 -1.96 22.42
N ILE A 63 6.47 -1.07 21.44
CA ILE A 63 5.68 0.16 21.61
C ILE A 63 4.25 -0.18 22.02
N HIS A 64 3.63 -1.18 21.37
CA HIS A 64 2.29 -1.64 21.71
C HIS A 64 2.19 -2.12 23.16
N PHE A 65 3.13 -2.95 23.61
CA PHE A 65 3.12 -3.46 25.00
C PHE A 65 3.35 -2.37 26.03
N GLN A 66 4.17 -1.36 25.71
CA GLN A 66 4.38 -0.20 26.58
C GLN A 66 3.15 0.70 26.67
N ALA A 67 2.43 0.88 25.57
CA ALA A 67 1.24 1.73 25.47
C ALA A 67 -0.08 1.01 25.80
N ARG A 68 -0.03 -0.30 26.06
CA ARG A 68 -1.22 -1.16 26.14
C ARG A 68 -2.08 -0.81 27.36
N GLN A 69 -3.36 -0.54 27.08
CA GLN A 69 -4.41 -0.68 28.09
C GLN A 69 -4.71 -2.17 28.30
N PRO A 70 -4.71 -2.67 29.56
CA PRO A 70 -4.87 -4.12 29.87
C PRO A 70 -6.14 -4.80 29.32
N SER A 71 -7.07 -4.02 28.77
CA SER A 71 -8.43 -4.45 28.43
C SER A 71 -8.63 -5.00 27.02
N GLN A 72 -7.61 -5.00 26.15
CA GLN A 72 -7.77 -5.50 24.77
C GLN A 72 -6.79 -6.66 24.50
N PRO A 73 -7.27 -7.91 24.40
CA PRO A 73 -6.42 -9.05 24.02
C PRO A 73 -6.00 -8.93 22.56
N ILE A 74 -4.77 -9.37 22.25
CA ILE A 74 -4.28 -9.45 20.87
C ILE A 74 -5.14 -10.46 20.09
N ASP A 75 -5.61 -10.08 18.91
CA ASP A 75 -6.22 -11.01 17.97
C ASP A 75 -5.13 -11.83 17.27
N ARG A 76 -4.82 -12.97 17.88
CA ARG A 76 -3.78 -13.89 17.40
C ARG A 76 -4.06 -14.43 16.00
N LYS A 77 -5.36 -14.55 15.60
CA LYS A 77 -5.75 -15.06 14.27
C LYS A 77 -5.36 -14.05 13.19
N SER A 78 -5.71 -12.77 13.39
CA SER A 78 -5.31 -11.71 12.46
C SER A 78 -3.78 -11.56 12.38
N VAL A 79 -3.08 -11.59 13.53
CA VAL A 79 -1.61 -11.53 13.53
C VAL A 79 -1.01 -12.72 12.79
N GLY A 80 -1.44 -13.96 13.09
CA GLY A 80 -0.94 -15.17 12.43
C GLY A 80 -1.18 -15.16 10.92
N LEU A 81 -2.37 -14.73 10.49
CA LEU A 81 -2.68 -14.60 9.07
C LEU A 81 -1.82 -13.51 8.40
N GLY A 82 -1.61 -12.38 9.07
CA GLY A 82 -0.75 -11.31 8.58
C GLY A 82 0.71 -11.76 8.40
N VAL A 83 1.26 -12.51 9.37
CA VAL A 83 2.59 -13.11 9.27
C VAL A 83 2.66 -14.08 8.10
N LEU A 84 1.61 -14.91 7.90
CA LEU A 84 1.53 -15.83 6.76
C LEU A 84 1.55 -15.07 5.42
N PHE A 85 0.80 -13.97 5.28
CA PHE A 85 0.81 -13.14 4.08
C PHE A 85 2.20 -12.54 3.81
N CYS A 86 2.85 -11.98 4.83
CA CYS A 86 4.22 -11.47 4.71
C CYS A 86 5.20 -12.59 4.28
N PHE A 87 5.07 -13.78 4.86
CA PHE A 87 5.91 -14.93 4.52
C PHE A 87 5.69 -15.39 3.08
N ILE A 88 4.44 -15.48 2.63
CA ILE A 88 4.12 -15.78 1.22
C ILE A 88 4.73 -14.72 0.31
N GLY A 89 4.63 -13.42 0.66
CA GLY A 89 5.26 -12.33 -0.08
C GLY A 89 6.77 -12.50 -0.20
N LEU A 90 7.47 -12.86 0.89
CA LEU A 90 8.91 -13.11 0.88
C LEU A 90 9.29 -14.29 -0.03
N LEU A 91 8.48 -15.35 -0.05
CA LEU A 91 8.70 -16.53 -0.91
C LEU A 91 8.35 -16.25 -2.37
N ALA A 92 7.33 -15.40 -2.63
CA ALA A 92 6.91 -15.06 -3.97
C ALA A 92 7.88 -14.13 -4.69
N THR A 93 8.83 -13.51 -3.98
CA THR A 93 9.86 -12.64 -4.56
C THR A 93 10.75 -13.42 -5.53
N ASP A 94 11.23 -12.74 -6.56
CA ASP A 94 12.14 -13.32 -7.54
C ASP A 94 13.43 -13.81 -6.87
N PRO A 95 13.78 -15.12 -6.99
CA PRO A 95 15.00 -15.66 -6.39
C PRO A 95 16.28 -15.04 -6.98
N ASP A 96 16.24 -14.61 -8.26
CA ASP A 96 17.37 -13.98 -8.94
C ASP A 96 17.59 -12.53 -8.45
N PHE A 97 16.59 -11.93 -7.79
CA PHE A 97 16.64 -10.58 -7.24
C PHE A 97 16.20 -10.54 -5.78
N PRO A 98 16.95 -11.15 -4.85
CA PRO A 98 16.56 -11.30 -3.44
C PRO A 98 16.37 -9.94 -2.72
N VAL A 99 16.97 -8.87 -3.22
CA VAL A 99 16.77 -7.50 -2.71
C VAL A 99 15.29 -7.08 -2.76
N LYS A 100 14.51 -7.58 -3.71
CA LYS A 100 13.08 -7.26 -3.84
C LYS A 100 12.23 -7.75 -2.66
N ARG A 101 12.77 -8.61 -1.78
CA ARG A 101 12.12 -8.99 -0.51
C ARG A 101 11.86 -7.80 0.41
N VAL A 102 12.60 -6.71 0.23
CA VAL A 102 12.40 -5.47 0.99
C VAL A 102 11.00 -4.90 0.78
N HIS A 103 10.39 -5.09 -0.40
CA HIS A 103 9.05 -4.62 -0.71
C HIS A 103 7.98 -5.09 0.29
N VAL A 104 8.10 -6.31 0.83
CA VAL A 104 7.17 -6.79 1.87
C VAL A 104 7.19 -5.86 3.09
N VAL A 105 8.38 -5.43 3.51
CA VAL A 105 8.57 -4.54 4.67
C VAL A 105 8.13 -3.12 4.34
N GLU A 106 8.52 -2.59 3.19
CA GLU A 106 8.18 -1.26 2.71
C GLU A 106 6.67 -1.06 2.68
N TYR A 107 5.92 -2.04 2.14
CA TYR A 107 4.47 -1.95 2.04
C TYR A 107 3.74 -2.26 3.34
N ALA A 108 4.32 -3.04 4.25
CA ALA A 108 3.83 -3.15 5.61
C ALA A 108 3.95 -1.80 6.36
N ILE A 109 5.04 -1.04 6.15
CA ILE A 109 5.24 0.30 6.71
C ILE A 109 4.26 1.31 6.10
N ILE A 110 4.13 1.35 4.78
CA ILE A 110 3.15 2.23 4.09
C ILE A 110 1.74 1.96 4.62
N CYS A 111 1.34 0.68 4.75
CA CYS A 111 0.05 0.32 5.34
C CYS A 111 -0.11 0.83 6.78
N LEU A 112 0.94 0.78 7.60
CA LEU A 112 0.91 1.32 8.97
C LEU A 112 0.67 2.84 8.98
N ILE A 113 1.37 3.58 8.13
CA ILE A 113 1.24 5.04 8.03
C ILE A 113 -0.15 5.40 7.50
N ALA A 114 -0.64 4.70 6.45
CA ALA A 114 -1.98 4.87 5.92
C ALA A 114 -3.05 4.55 6.97
N ARG A 115 -2.85 3.50 7.76
CA ARG A 115 -3.71 3.14 8.88
C ARG A 115 -3.77 4.24 9.94
N TYR A 116 -2.63 4.84 10.28
CA TYR A 116 -2.61 6.00 11.17
C TYR A 116 -3.42 7.17 10.59
N ALA A 117 -3.21 7.51 9.32
CA ALA A 117 -3.99 8.57 8.65
C ALA A 117 -5.50 8.31 8.70
N MET A 118 -5.91 7.09 8.38
CA MET A 118 -7.32 6.70 8.30
C MET A 118 -7.96 6.49 9.67
N SER A 119 -7.19 6.21 10.73
CA SER A 119 -7.70 5.96 12.07
C SER A 119 -8.40 7.17 12.70
N HIS A 120 -8.20 8.36 12.16
CA HIS A 120 -8.93 9.55 12.54
C HIS A 120 -10.41 9.53 12.12
N PHE A 121 -10.78 8.63 11.20
CA PHE A 121 -12.11 8.56 10.61
C PHE A 121 -12.68 7.14 10.61
N LEU A 122 -11.85 6.12 10.43
CA LEU A 122 -12.22 4.72 10.27
C LEU A 122 -11.84 3.89 11.50
N HIS A 123 -12.63 2.85 11.76
CA HIS A 123 -12.40 1.92 12.85
C HIS A 123 -12.64 0.47 12.39
N GLY A 124 -12.14 -0.50 13.17
CA GLY A 124 -12.40 -1.91 12.94
C GLY A 124 -11.95 -2.44 11.57
N LEU A 125 -12.78 -3.26 10.95
CA LEU A 125 -12.49 -3.88 9.64
C LEU A 125 -12.36 -2.87 8.49
N PRO A 126 -13.19 -1.82 8.36
CA PRO A 126 -12.97 -0.78 7.35
C PRO A 126 -11.59 -0.16 7.43
N LEU A 127 -11.09 0.13 8.64
CA LEU A 127 -9.74 0.66 8.81
C LEU A 127 -8.66 -0.31 8.28
N LEU A 128 -8.82 -1.63 8.52
CA LEU A 128 -7.94 -2.64 7.94
C LEU A 128 -7.99 -2.61 6.42
N PHE A 129 -9.19 -2.76 5.84
CA PHE A 129 -9.34 -2.91 4.40
C PHE A 129 -8.87 -1.67 3.62
N PHE A 130 -9.32 -0.48 4.00
CA PHE A 130 -8.97 0.74 3.28
C PHE A 130 -7.48 1.07 3.39
N SER A 131 -6.85 0.86 4.55
CA SER A 131 -5.41 1.10 4.69
C SER A 131 -4.58 0.10 3.89
N ALA A 132 -4.97 -1.18 3.87
CA ALA A 132 -4.30 -2.21 3.09
C ALA A 132 -4.50 -1.99 1.57
N CYS A 133 -5.72 -1.67 1.13
CA CYS A 133 -5.99 -1.32 -0.27
C CYS A 133 -5.20 -0.09 -0.73
N PHE A 134 -5.13 0.96 0.11
CA PHE A 134 -4.36 2.16 -0.21
C PHE A 134 -2.87 1.83 -0.37
N GLY A 135 -2.29 1.09 0.58
CA GLY A 135 -0.89 0.66 0.48
C GLY A 135 -0.63 -0.22 -0.74
N ALA A 136 -1.53 -1.16 -1.06
CA ALA A 136 -1.42 -2.00 -2.26
C ALA A 136 -1.47 -1.18 -3.56
N LEU A 137 -2.33 -0.15 -3.65
CA LEU A 137 -2.39 0.77 -4.79
C LEU A 137 -1.10 1.57 -4.94
N LEU A 138 -0.53 2.04 -3.83
CA LEU A 138 0.79 2.68 -3.87
C LEU A 138 1.87 1.71 -4.33
N GLY A 139 1.74 0.39 -4.05
CA GLY A 139 2.60 -0.64 -4.60
C GLY A 139 2.49 -0.81 -6.11
N VAL A 140 1.32 -0.55 -6.70
CA VAL A 140 1.17 -0.48 -8.17
C VAL A 140 1.85 0.76 -8.73
N HIS A 141 1.73 1.93 -8.05
CA HIS A 141 2.44 3.15 -8.44
C HIS A 141 3.95 2.99 -8.40
N ASP A 142 4.48 2.32 -7.37
CA ASP A 142 5.91 2.02 -7.24
C ASP A 142 6.41 1.26 -8.48
N GLU A 143 5.73 0.19 -8.85
CA GLU A 143 6.11 -0.61 -10.01
C GLU A 143 6.06 0.20 -11.33
N PHE A 144 5.01 0.99 -11.53
CA PHE A 144 4.95 1.85 -12.72
C PHE A 144 6.04 2.93 -12.72
N LEU A 145 6.38 3.52 -11.58
CA LEU A 145 7.51 4.46 -11.47
C LEU A 145 8.84 3.77 -11.75
N GLN A 146 9.01 2.51 -11.31
CA GLN A 146 10.17 1.71 -11.68
C GLN A 146 10.24 1.49 -13.20
N GLY A 147 9.10 1.27 -13.86
CA GLY A 147 9.01 1.12 -15.30
C GLY A 147 9.47 2.35 -16.12
N LEU A 148 9.53 3.53 -15.51
CA LEU A 148 10.09 4.75 -16.14
C LEU A 148 11.63 4.78 -16.12
N HIS A 149 12.27 3.86 -15.39
CA HIS A 149 13.72 3.85 -15.24
C HIS A 149 14.35 2.75 -16.12
N PRO A 150 15.27 3.08 -17.07
CA PRO A 150 15.81 2.13 -18.05
C PRO A 150 16.60 0.96 -17.44
N ALA A 151 17.06 1.09 -16.19
CA ALA A 151 17.76 0.01 -15.47
C ALA A 151 16.86 -0.82 -14.57
N ARG A 152 15.54 -0.62 -14.62
CA ARG A 152 14.55 -1.30 -13.78
C ARG A 152 13.51 -2.01 -14.65
N THR A 153 12.94 -3.04 -14.08
CA THR A 153 11.79 -3.73 -14.67
C THR A 153 10.66 -3.75 -13.65
N TYR A 154 9.44 -3.63 -14.10
CA TYR A 154 8.24 -3.73 -13.29
C TYR A 154 7.44 -4.97 -13.68
N GLY A 155 6.60 -5.47 -12.78
CA GLY A 155 5.85 -6.68 -13.07
C GLY A 155 4.75 -7.02 -12.09
N LEU A 156 3.83 -7.87 -12.57
CA LEU A 156 2.71 -8.37 -11.77
C LEU A 156 3.18 -9.11 -10.50
N ARG A 157 4.32 -9.77 -10.57
CA ARG A 157 4.91 -10.49 -9.44
C ARG A 157 5.26 -9.54 -8.31
N ASP A 158 5.95 -8.43 -8.61
CA ASP A 158 6.38 -7.45 -7.63
C ASP A 158 5.17 -6.67 -7.09
N MET A 159 4.18 -6.35 -7.94
CA MET A 159 2.89 -5.81 -7.49
C MET A 159 2.18 -6.76 -6.51
N GLY A 160 2.24 -8.07 -6.77
CA GLY A 160 1.72 -9.09 -5.87
C GLY A 160 2.46 -9.13 -4.52
N VAL A 161 3.78 -8.98 -4.52
CA VAL A 161 4.60 -8.91 -3.31
C VAL A 161 4.26 -7.67 -2.48
N ASN A 162 4.09 -6.51 -3.14
CA ASN A 162 3.66 -5.26 -2.51
C ASN A 162 2.28 -5.40 -1.86
N LEU A 163 1.34 -6.05 -2.56
CA LEU A 163 0.02 -6.36 -2.03
C LEU A 163 0.11 -7.26 -0.79
N MET A 164 0.92 -8.33 -0.86
CA MET A 164 1.12 -9.25 0.29
C MET A 164 1.71 -8.51 1.50
N GLY A 165 2.69 -7.62 1.27
CA GLY A 165 3.26 -6.77 2.31
C GLY A 165 2.22 -5.84 2.95
N SER A 166 1.41 -5.17 2.12
CA SER A 166 0.39 -4.25 2.58
C SER A 166 -0.73 -4.94 3.37
N PHE A 167 -1.31 -6.04 2.85
CA PHE A 167 -2.36 -6.78 3.56
C PHE A 167 -1.81 -7.53 4.76
N GLY A 168 -0.62 -8.12 4.66
CA GLY A 168 0.06 -8.78 5.77
C GLY A 168 0.32 -7.82 6.93
N GLY A 169 0.91 -6.66 6.64
CA GLY A 169 1.08 -5.59 7.61
C GLY A 169 -0.27 -5.15 8.19
N GLY A 170 -1.25 -4.84 7.33
CA GLY A 170 -2.58 -4.43 7.75
C GLY A 170 -3.25 -5.39 8.76
N LEU A 171 -3.14 -6.70 8.52
CA LEU A 171 -3.65 -7.74 9.42
C LEU A 171 -2.88 -7.76 10.75
N ILE A 172 -1.54 -7.64 10.73
CA ILE A 172 -0.72 -7.56 11.94
C ILE A 172 -1.13 -6.34 12.78
N TRP A 173 -1.20 -5.17 12.16
CA TRP A 173 -1.57 -3.92 12.84
C TRP A 173 -3.00 -3.95 13.37
N HIS A 174 -3.91 -4.62 12.66
CA HIS A 174 -5.28 -4.82 13.11
C HIS A 174 -5.34 -5.75 14.33
N GLY A 175 -4.67 -6.88 14.29
CA GLY A 175 -4.63 -7.84 15.38
C GLY A 175 -3.94 -7.29 16.63
N LEU A 176 -3.02 -6.33 16.48
CA LEU A 176 -2.38 -5.59 17.56
C LEU A 176 -3.22 -4.40 18.05
N HIS A 177 -4.38 -4.14 17.45
CA HIS A 177 -5.25 -3.00 17.75
C HIS A 177 -4.59 -1.62 17.62
N LEU A 178 -3.54 -1.49 16.77
CA LEU A 178 -2.86 -0.21 16.57
C LEU A 178 -3.81 0.80 15.94
N PHE A 179 -3.89 1.99 16.56
CA PHE A 179 -4.76 3.10 16.14
C PHE A 179 -6.25 2.73 16.06
N SER A 180 -6.68 1.67 16.76
CA SER A 180 -8.09 1.27 16.80
C SER A 180 -8.83 1.98 17.93
N ALA A 181 -9.88 2.75 17.60
CA ALA A 181 -10.87 3.16 18.59
C ALA A 181 -11.84 2.01 18.88
N LYS A 182 -12.46 2.02 20.07
CA LYS A 182 -13.39 0.97 20.54
C LYS A 182 -14.71 0.84 19.77
N LYS A 183 -14.93 1.67 18.74
CA LYS A 183 -16.19 1.67 17.98
C LYS A 183 -16.12 0.67 16.83
N PRO A 184 -16.98 -0.35 16.80
CA PRO A 184 -17.11 -1.17 15.60
C PRO A 184 -17.77 -0.32 14.50
N SER A 185 -17.19 -0.31 13.31
CA SER A 185 -17.83 0.15 12.10
C SER A 185 -18.12 -1.04 11.20
N THR A 186 -19.25 -1.00 10.51
CA THR A 186 -19.68 -2.08 9.60
C THR A 186 -19.42 -1.63 8.16
N VAL A 187 -18.96 -2.57 7.33
CA VAL A 187 -18.85 -2.36 5.87
C VAL A 187 -20.22 -2.67 5.26
N ALA A 188 -20.80 -1.73 4.53
CA ALA A 188 -22.02 -1.97 3.79
C ALA A 188 -21.75 -2.72 2.48
N SER A 189 -22.75 -3.39 1.93
CA SER A 189 -22.62 -4.11 0.66
C SER A 189 -22.22 -3.18 -0.50
N ILE A 190 -22.72 -1.94 -0.50
CA ILE A 190 -22.37 -0.95 -1.51
C ILE A 190 -20.87 -0.61 -1.53
N ASP A 191 -20.24 -0.59 -0.35
CA ASP A 191 -18.80 -0.34 -0.22
C ASP A 191 -18.00 -1.47 -0.91
N LEU A 192 -18.46 -2.72 -0.77
CA LEU A 192 -17.83 -3.88 -1.41
C LEU A 192 -18.00 -3.86 -2.93
N TYR A 193 -19.17 -3.45 -3.45
CA TYR A 193 -19.38 -3.28 -4.90
C TYR A 193 -18.47 -2.19 -5.46
N PHE A 194 -18.31 -1.08 -4.75
CA PHE A 194 -17.43 -0.01 -5.17
C PHE A 194 -15.96 -0.44 -5.16
N LEU A 195 -15.51 -1.12 -4.11
CA LEU A 195 -14.16 -1.67 -4.04
C LEU A 195 -13.91 -2.74 -5.13
N GLY A 196 -14.91 -3.56 -5.42
CA GLY A 196 -14.88 -4.51 -6.54
C GLY A 196 -14.73 -3.81 -7.89
N TRP A 197 -15.45 -2.72 -8.11
CA TRP A 197 -15.30 -1.89 -9.30
C TRP A 197 -13.89 -1.31 -9.43
N LEU A 198 -13.33 -0.75 -8.34
CA LEU A 198 -11.95 -0.25 -8.35
C LEU A 198 -10.95 -1.34 -8.64
N LEU A 199 -11.12 -2.53 -8.05
CA LEU A 199 -10.25 -3.68 -8.30
C LEU A 199 -10.27 -4.08 -9.78
N VAL A 200 -11.45 -4.20 -10.39
CA VAL A 200 -11.58 -4.50 -11.82
C VAL A 200 -10.93 -3.42 -12.66
N GLY A 201 -11.13 -2.14 -12.33
CA GLY A 201 -10.50 -1.02 -13.01
C GLY A 201 -8.97 -1.05 -12.93
N VAL A 202 -8.41 -1.37 -11.76
CA VAL A 202 -6.95 -1.54 -11.58
C VAL A 202 -6.43 -2.71 -12.41
N LEU A 203 -7.10 -3.86 -12.39
CA LEU A 203 -6.68 -5.03 -13.15
C LEU A 203 -6.73 -4.79 -14.67
N LEU A 204 -7.78 -4.10 -15.17
CA LEU A 204 -7.91 -3.72 -16.57
C LEU A 204 -6.83 -2.76 -17.04
N LEU A 205 -6.29 -1.94 -16.15
CA LEU A 205 -5.18 -1.04 -16.44
C LEU A 205 -3.83 -1.75 -16.33
N VAL A 206 -3.61 -2.47 -15.24
CA VAL A 206 -2.31 -3.08 -14.90
C VAL A 206 -1.93 -4.18 -15.89
N TRP A 207 -2.90 -5.03 -16.25
CA TRP A 207 -2.64 -6.16 -17.14
C TRP A 207 -2.09 -5.72 -18.51
N PRO A 208 -2.76 -4.85 -19.29
CA PRO A 208 -2.22 -4.37 -20.56
C PRO A 208 -0.92 -3.59 -20.39
N ALA A 209 -0.79 -2.75 -19.33
CA ALA A 209 0.41 -1.97 -19.11
C ALA A 209 1.66 -2.85 -18.90
N VAL A 210 1.52 -3.98 -18.22
CA VAL A 210 2.61 -4.95 -18.04
C VAL A 210 2.84 -5.81 -19.29
N TYR A 211 1.77 -6.23 -19.98
CA TYR A 211 1.87 -7.10 -21.14
C TYR A 211 2.44 -6.38 -22.37
N TYR A 212 2.06 -5.11 -22.58
CA TYR A 212 2.49 -4.27 -23.71
C TYR A 212 3.60 -3.29 -23.34
N ARG A 213 4.60 -3.74 -22.59
CA ARG A 213 5.77 -2.91 -22.25
C ARG A 213 6.43 -2.31 -23.50
N GLY A 214 6.87 -1.07 -23.39
CA GLY A 214 7.48 -0.35 -24.50
C GLY A 214 6.51 0.12 -25.57
N LEU A 215 5.23 -0.22 -25.46
CA LEU A 215 4.19 0.22 -26.39
C LEU A 215 3.27 1.26 -25.77
N VAL A 216 2.54 1.97 -26.64
CA VAL A 216 1.52 2.93 -26.19
C VAL A 216 0.32 2.17 -25.65
N VAL A 217 -0.05 2.45 -24.40
CA VAL A 217 -1.22 1.87 -23.77
C VAL A 217 -2.45 2.71 -24.10
N ASP A 218 -3.54 2.06 -24.51
CA ASP A 218 -4.78 2.75 -24.83
C ASP A 218 -5.44 3.36 -23.61
N ILE A 219 -5.95 4.60 -23.76
CA ILE A 219 -6.57 5.35 -22.65
C ILE A 219 -7.85 4.67 -22.15
N TRP A 220 -8.56 3.93 -23.00
CA TRP A 220 -9.82 3.27 -22.62
C TRP A 220 -9.64 2.26 -21.46
N VAL A 221 -8.44 1.71 -21.28
CA VAL A 221 -8.13 0.79 -20.15
C VAL A 221 -8.26 1.50 -18.78
N ALA A 222 -8.13 2.83 -18.75
CA ALA A 222 -8.28 3.64 -17.55
C ALA A 222 -9.73 4.13 -17.32
N VAL A 223 -10.64 3.95 -18.29
CA VAL A 223 -12.03 4.45 -18.19
C VAL A 223 -12.76 3.97 -16.93
N PRO A 224 -12.66 2.69 -16.51
CA PRO A 224 -13.29 2.24 -15.27
C PRO A 224 -12.79 2.99 -14.02
N LEU A 225 -11.50 3.31 -13.97
CA LEU A 225 -10.93 4.10 -12.87
C LEU A 225 -11.38 5.56 -12.93
N LEU A 226 -11.40 6.15 -14.12
CA LEU A 226 -11.88 7.53 -14.32
C LEU A 226 -13.38 7.67 -14.03
N ALA A 227 -14.16 6.61 -14.17
CA ALA A 227 -15.58 6.58 -13.82
C ALA A 227 -15.81 6.47 -12.29
N ALA A 228 -14.83 6.03 -11.51
CA ALA A 228 -14.99 5.81 -10.07
C ALA A 228 -15.38 7.08 -9.29
N PRO A 229 -14.83 8.29 -9.55
CA PRO A 229 -15.29 9.53 -8.92
C PRO A 229 -16.75 9.82 -9.21
N VAL A 230 -17.23 9.56 -10.44
CA VAL A 230 -18.63 9.76 -10.81
C VAL A 230 -19.53 8.79 -10.05
N TYR A 231 -19.12 7.52 -9.99
CA TYR A 231 -19.82 6.53 -9.18
C TYR A 231 -19.90 6.98 -7.71
N TYR A 232 -18.78 7.42 -7.14
CA TYR A 232 -18.74 7.94 -5.77
C TYR A 232 -19.71 9.13 -5.58
N LEU A 233 -19.74 10.09 -6.50
CA LEU A 233 -20.62 11.26 -6.40
C LEU A 233 -22.10 10.88 -6.47
N ILE A 234 -22.48 9.89 -7.28
CA ILE A 234 -23.86 9.40 -7.40
C ILE A 234 -24.32 8.72 -6.09
N TYR A 235 -23.43 7.94 -5.46
CA TYR A 235 -23.78 7.11 -4.31
C TYR A 235 -23.30 7.67 -2.98
N ARG A 236 -22.72 8.88 -2.93
CA ARG A 236 -22.11 9.47 -1.72
C ARG A 236 -23.07 9.57 -0.53
N GLU A 237 -24.36 9.74 -0.76
CA GLU A 237 -25.38 9.85 0.29
C GLU A 237 -25.67 8.48 0.98
N ILE A 238 -25.31 7.39 0.30
CA ILE A 238 -25.47 6.01 0.82
C ILE A 238 -24.26 5.64 1.68
N PHE A 239 -23.07 6.18 1.36
CA PHE A 239 -21.87 5.93 2.14
C PHE A 239 -21.96 6.64 3.49
N THR A 240 -21.62 5.94 4.57
CA THR A 240 -21.48 6.61 5.85
C THR A 240 -20.36 7.64 5.78
N ARG A 241 -20.48 8.74 6.53
CA ARG A 241 -19.48 9.81 6.53
C ARG A 241 -18.07 9.29 6.90
N GLU A 242 -18.00 8.29 7.75
CA GLU A 242 -16.75 7.66 8.18
C GLU A 242 -16.09 6.90 7.02
N ILE A 243 -16.84 6.00 6.37
CA ILE A 243 -16.37 5.18 5.24
C ILE A 243 -16.02 6.04 4.01
N SER A 244 -16.77 7.10 3.78
CA SER A 244 -16.56 8.04 2.67
C SER A 244 -15.12 8.56 2.60
N GLN A 245 -14.44 8.79 3.73
CA GLN A 245 -13.04 9.23 3.74
C GLN A 245 -12.08 8.13 3.27
N GLY A 246 -12.32 6.88 3.66
CA GLY A 246 -11.54 5.73 3.18
C GLY A 246 -11.73 5.50 1.68
N ILE A 247 -12.98 5.56 1.21
CA ILE A 247 -13.32 5.47 -0.22
C ILE A 247 -12.61 6.56 -1.01
N LEU A 248 -12.65 7.81 -0.55
CA LEU A 248 -11.98 8.93 -1.23
C LEU A 248 -10.47 8.70 -1.35
N ALA A 249 -9.81 8.27 -0.27
CA ALA A 249 -8.37 8.02 -0.29
C ALA A 249 -7.99 6.89 -1.28
N VAL A 250 -8.71 5.78 -1.24
CA VAL A 250 -8.48 4.63 -2.14
C VAL A 250 -8.84 5.00 -3.58
N THR A 251 -9.93 5.75 -3.80
CA THR A 251 -10.32 6.24 -5.13
C THR A 251 -9.26 7.18 -5.70
N ALA A 252 -8.77 8.13 -4.92
CA ALA A 252 -7.72 9.05 -5.37
C ALA A 252 -6.45 8.28 -5.78
N ALA A 253 -6.00 7.31 -4.98
CA ALA A 253 -4.87 6.46 -5.32
C ALA A 253 -5.12 5.61 -6.57
N ALA A 254 -6.32 5.05 -6.76
CA ALA A 254 -6.67 4.25 -7.93
C ALA A 254 -6.78 5.10 -9.20
N VAL A 255 -7.46 6.25 -9.12
CA VAL A 255 -7.67 7.14 -10.28
C VAL A 255 -6.35 7.76 -10.75
N SER A 256 -5.43 8.05 -9.84
CA SER A 256 -4.10 8.57 -10.22
C SER A 256 -3.28 7.57 -11.06
N LEU A 257 -3.59 6.27 -11.02
CA LEU A 257 -3.01 5.29 -11.95
C LEU A 257 -3.36 5.57 -13.41
N ALA A 258 -4.48 6.24 -13.69
CA ALA A 258 -4.87 6.61 -15.06
C ALA A 258 -3.88 7.59 -15.74
N ILE A 259 -2.92 8.17 -15.01
CA ILE A 259 -1.86 8.98 -15.60
C ILE A 259 -0.89 8.15 -16.47
N TYR A 260 -0.68 6.87 -16.14
CA TYR A 260 0.33 6.05 -16.84
C TYR A 260 0.03 5.81 -18.32
N PRO A 261 -1.19 5.46 -18.76
CA PRO A 261 -1.53 5.42 -20.18
C PRO A 261 -1.30 6.76 -20.90
N LEU A 262 -1.47 7.89 -20.22
CA LEU A 262 -1.18 9.20 -20.78
C LEU A 262 0.34 9.42 -20.93
N LEU A 263 1.11 9.00 -19.94
CA LEU A 263 2.58 9.11 -19.99
C LEU A 263 3.18 8.30 -21.14
N THR A 264 2.62 7.13 -21.50
CA THR A 264 3.10 6.33 -22.64
C THR A 264 2.96 7.04 -23.98
N ARG A 265 2.19 8.13 -24.06
CA ARG A 265 1.95 8.94 -25.28
C ARG A 265 2.90 10.12 -25.38
N LEU A 266 3.66 10.43 -24.34
CA LEU A 266 4.57 11.56 -24.36
C LEU A 266 5.88 11.19 -25.06
N PRO A 267 6.42 12.06 -25.94
CA PRO A 267 7.69 11.82 -26.61
C PRO A 267 8.83 11.62 -25.59
N GLY A 268 9.60 10.58 -25.75
CA GLY A 268 10.75 10.29 -24.89
C GLY A 268 10.45 9.58 -23.59
N ILE A 269 9.19 9.29 -23.27
CA ILE A 269 8.81 8.45 -22.13
C ILE A 269 8.57 7.03 -22.64
N VAL A 270 9.36 6.08 -22.14
CA VAL A 270 9.24 4.66 -22.42
C VAL A 270 9.09 3.90 -21.11
N PHE A 271 8.18 2.95 -21.04
CA PHE A 271 8.08 1.99 -19.93
C PHE A 271 8.89 0.75 -20.27
N TYR A 272 9.91 0.44 -19.46
CA TYR A 272 10.90 -0.64 -19.66
C TYR A 272 10.46 -1.97 -19.05
#